data_0f25feada2d6593705da85c9b158f03e
#
_entry.id   0f25feada2d6593705da85c9b158f03e
#
_cell.length_a   1.000
_cell.length_b   1.000
_cell.length_c   1.000
_cell.angle_alpha   90.00
_cell.angle_beta   90.00
_cell.angle_gamma   90.00
#
_symmetry.space_group_name_H-M   'P 1'
#
loop_
_entity.id
_entity.type
_entity.pdbx_description
1 polymer ?
#
loop_
_entity_poly.entity_id
_entity_poly.type
_entity_poly.pdbx_seq_one_letter_code
_entity_poly.pdbx_strand_id
1 'polypeptide(L)'
;MTEVFIQLGQRPDEAGPPINGPAAYPDEVTARLTADAEQIIARYPDARSALLPLLHLVQAEDGCLTPAGIAFCAGLLDLTDAEVTAVATFYSMYRRTPTGDYLVGVCTNTLCAIMGGDAILDALQEHLDIHAGETTADGRVTLEHIECNAACDYAPVVMVNWEFYDNQTPSSARDLVDGLREGTPPAPTRGAPLCSFRDTARTLAGLTNPHTSGGSPGAATLAGLREARKRGMSAPEAGPIA
;
A
#
# COMPACT_ATOMS: atom_id res chain seq x y z
N MET A 1 -4.80 -23.54 -38.72
CA MET A 1 -5.16 -22.33 -37.98
C MET A 1 -4.60 -22.54 -36.59
N THR A 2 -3.66 -21.71 -36.18
CA THR A 2 -3.08 -21.78 -34.84
C THR A 2 -4.06 -21.07 -33.89
N GLU A 3 -4.69 -21.81 -33.01
CA GLU A 3 -5.50 -21.19 -31.94
C GLU A 3 -4.57 -20.38 -31.03
N VAL A 4 -4.79 -19.08 -30.93
CA VAL A 4 -4.08 -18.21 -30.02
C VAL A 4 -4.95 -18.11 -28.77
N PHE A 5 -4.53 -18.73 -27.66
CA PHE A 5 -5.15 -18.54 -26.37
C PHE A 5 -4.59 -17.26 -25.73
N ILE A 6 -5.41 -16.25 -25.58
CA ILE A 6 -5.07 -15.05 -24.80
C ILE A 6 -5.49 -15.32 -23.36
N GLN A 7 -4.53 -15.44 -22.46
CA GLN A 7 -4.81 -15.51 -21.04
C GLN A 7 -4.99 -14.08 -20.51
N LEU A 8 -6.22 -13.72 -20.19
CA LEU A 8 -6.58 -12.40 -19.67
C LEU A 8 -6.50 -12.41 -18.13
N GLY A 9 -5.30 -12.17 -17.57
CA GLY A 9 -5.11 -12.00 -16.13
C GLY A 9 -5.30 -13.28 -15.29
N GLN A 10 -5.32 -13.11 -13.97
CA GLN A 10 -5.63 -14.19 -13.03
C GLN A 10 -7.08 -14.65 -13.22
N ARG A 11 -7.28 -15.97 -13.18
CA ARG A 11 -8.66 -16.51 -13.23
C ARG A 11 -9.44 -16.00 -12.02
N PRO A 12 -10.73 -15.64 -12.20
CA PRO A 12 -11.56 -15.16 -11.08
C PRO A 12 -11.74 -16.19 -9.95
N ASP A 13 -11.47 -17.45 -10.23
CA ASP A 13 -11.57 -18.59 -9.32
C ASP A 13 -10.24 -18.99 -8.65
N GLU A 14 -9.13 -18.33 -9.00
CA GLU A 14 -7.87 -18.52 -8.28
C GLU A 14 -7.94 -17.81 -6.93
N ALA A 15 -8.07 -18.61 -5.86
CA ALA A 15 -7.92 -18.10 -4.51
C ALA A 15 -6.50 -17.54 -4.35
N GLY A 16 -6.40 -16.28 -3.92
CA GLY A 16 -5.09 -15.74 -3.53
C GLY A 16 -4.53 -16.51 -2.32
N PRO A 17 -3.31 -16.18 -1.87
CA PRO A 17 -2.66 -16.91 -0.78
C PRO A 17 -3.57 -16.95 0.45
N PRO A 18 -3.63 -18.08 1.18
CA PRO A 18 -4.40 -18.16 2.41
C PRO A 18 -3.84 -17.21 3.47
N ILE A 19 -4.70 -16.74 4.37
CA ILE A 19 -4.27 -15.98 5.55
C ILE A 19 -3.73 -16.99 6.56
N ASN A 20 -2.43 -17.00 6.78
CA ASN A 20 -1.73 -17.91 7.69
C ASN A 20 -1.13 -17.15 8.88
N GLY A 21 -0.83 -17.88 9.97
CA GLY A 21 -0.19 -17.31 11.14
C GLY A 21 -0.82 -17.78 12.45
N PRO A 22 -0.54 -17.09 13.57
CA PRO A 22 -1.14 -17.42 14.86
C PRO A 22 -2.68 -17.30 14.82
N ALA A 23 -3.34 -18.17 15.59
CA ALA A 23 -4.81 -18.15 15.70
C ALA A 23 -5.31 -17.18 16.79
N ALA A 24 -4.45 -16.75 17.70
CA ALA A 24 -4.78 -15.80 18.78
C ALA A 24 -3.54 -14.99 19.17
N TYR A 25 -3.76 -13.80 19.68
CA TYR A 25 -2.72 -12.97 20.29
C TYR A 25 -2.49 -13.33 21.77
N PRO A 26 -1.26 -13.17 22.29
CA PRO A 26 -1.01 -13.16 23.73
C PRO A 26 -1.80 -12.03 24.43
N ASP A 27 -2.12 -12.22 25.70
CA ASP A 27 -2.93 -11.26 26.48
C ASP A 27 -2.34 -9.85 26.48
N GLU A 28 -1.02 -9.70 26.58
CA GLU A 28 -0.32 -8.42 26.55
C GLU A 28 -0.51 -7.70 25.21
N VAL A 29 -0.39 -8.44 24.09
CA VAL A 29 -0.60 -7.90 22.74
C VAL A 29 -2.07 -7.50 22.57
N THR A 30 -2.98 -8.37 22.99
CA THR A 30 -4.43 -8.12 22.94
C THR A 30 -4.79 -6.85 23.70
N ALA A 31 -4.28 -6.67 24.93
CA ALA A 31 -4.56 -5.48 25.75
C ALA A 31 -4.07 -4.19 25.06
N ARG A 32 -2.88 -4.19 24.48
CA ARG A 32 -2.32 -3.05 23.75
C ARG A 32 -3.11 -2.74 22.48
N LEU A 33 -3.41 -3.74 21.66
CA LEU A 33 -4.20 -3.57 20.46
C LEU A 33 -5.63 -3.08 20.78
N THR A 34 -6.23 -3.54 21.88
CA THR A 34 -7.56 -3.08 22.32
C THR A 34 -7.55 -1.59 22.66
N ALA A 35 -6.55 -1.13 23.39
CA ALA A 35 -6.44 0.29 23.74
C ALA A 35 -6.26 1.20 22.50
N ASP A 36 -5.51 0.73 21.48
CA ASP A 36 -5.37 1.42 20.20
C ASP A 36 -6.70 1.37 19.40
N ALA A 37 -7.35 0.22 19.38
CA ALA A 37 -8.60 0.00 18.64
C ALA A 37 -9.76 0.85 19.17
N GLU A 38 -9.88 1.01 20.48
CA GLU A 38 -10.89 1.88 21.10
C GLU A 38 -10.77 3.33 20.61
N GLN A 39 -9.55 3.85 20.46
CA GLN A 39 -9.30 5.18 19.93
C GLN A 39 -9.71 5.29 18.45
N ILE A 40 -9.54 4.21 17.68
CA ILE A 40 -9.95 4.17 16.28
C ILE A 40 -11.47 4.14 16.17
N ILE A 41 -12.12 3.22 16.87
CA ILE A 41 -13.58 3.02 16.84
C ILE A 41 -14.32 4.30 17.26
N ALA A 42 -13.83 4.99 18.27
CA ALA A 42 -14.43 6.23 18.79
C ALA A 42 -14.55 7.37 17.74
N ARG A 43 -13.87 7.25 16.58
CA ARG A 43 -13.94 8.25 15.51
C ARG A 43 -15.12 8.05 14.57
N TYR A 44 -15.79 6.90 14.65
CA TYR A 44 -16.85 6.51 13.72
C TYR A 44 -18.21 6.47 14.43
N PRO A 45 -19.27 7.02 13.82
CA PRO A 45 -20.63 6.88 14.33
C PRO A 45 -21.12 5.44 14.40
N ASP A 46 -20.67 4.59 13.46
CA ASP A 46 -20.92 3.16 13.38
C ASP A 46 -19.59 2.42 13.56
N ALA A 47 -19.49 1.59 14.60
CA ALA A 47 -18.28 0.83 14.91
C ALA A 47 -17.79 -0.03 13.73
N ARG A 48 -18.71 -0.60 12.93
CA ARG A 48 -18.37 -1.39 11.73
C ARG A 48 -17.53 -0.60 10.73
N SER A 49 -17.69 0.70 10.64
CA SER A 49 -16.92 1.57 9.74
C SER A 49 -15.44 1.66 10.12
N ALA A 50 -15.07 1.26 11.34
CA ALA A 50 -13.68 1.20 11.78
C ALA A 50 -12.93 -0.05 11.26
N LEU A 51 -13.57 -0.99 10.54
CA LEU A 51 -12.92 -2.24 10.12
C LEU A 51 -11.67 -1.99 9.29
N LEU A 52 -11.68 -1.05 8.35
CA LEU A 52 -10.52 -0.77 7.49
C LEU A 52 -9.29 -0.31 8.29
N PRO A 53 -9.38 0.71 9.16
CA PRO A 53 -8.23 1.09 9.98
C PRO A 53 -7.84 0.02 11.02
N LEU A 54 -8.76 -0.80 11.52
CA LEU A 54 -8.43 -1.91 12.40
C LEU A 54 -7.64 -3.01 11.69
N LEU A 55 -7.94 -3.29 10.43
CA LEU A 55 -7.13 -4.20 9.61
C LEU A 55 -5.69 -3.65 9.41
N HIS A 56 -5.53 -2.34 9.23
CA HIS A 56 -4.20 -1.73 9.23
C HIS A 56 -3.50 -1.83 10.59
N LEU A 57 -4.24 -1.72 11.70
CA LEU A 57 -3.69 -1.87 13.05
C LEU A 57 -3.09 -3.26 13.25
N VAL A 58 -3.83 -4.33 12.96
CA VAL A 58 -3.34 -5.71 13.10
C VAL A 58 -2.26 -6.04 12.08
N GLN A 59 -2.31 -5.47 10.88
CA GLN A 59 -1.23 -5.59 9.90
C GLN A 59 0.06 -4.93 10.38
N ALA A 60 -0.01 -3.82 11.09
CA ALA A 60 1.15 -3.17 11.69
C ALA A 60 1.80 -4.06 12.77
N GLU A 61 1.01 -4.85 13.49
CA GLU A 61 1.51 -5.80 14.48
C GLU A 61 2.28 -6.96 13.85
N ASP A 62 1.66 -7.61 12.87
CA ASP A 62 2.16 -8.88 12.32
C ASP A 62 3.00 -8.71 11.04
N GLY A 63 2.94 -7.56 10.37
CA GLY A 63 3.53 -7.33 9.03
C GLY A 63 2.69 -7.91 7.89
N CYS A 64 1.58 -8.57 8.22
CA CYS A 64 0.55 -9.07 7.30
C CYS A 64 -0.73 -9.32 8.11
N LEU A 65 -1.81 -9.73 7.45
CA LEU A 65 -2.99 -10.21 8.15
C LEU A 65 -2.81 -11.65 8.59
N THR A 66 -3.24 -11.96 9.80
CA THR A 66 -3.20 -13.30 10.41
C THR A 66 -4.59 -13.71 10.88
N PRO A 67 -4.87 -15.00 11.13
CA PRO A 67 -6.10 -15.44 11.75
C PRO A 67 -6.37 -14.75 13.10
N ALA A 68 -5.33 -14.49 13.90
CA ALA A 68 -5.44 -13.74 15.15
C ALA A 68 -5.94 -12.31 14.91
N GLY A 69 -5.41 -11.62 13.89
CA GLY A 69 -5.85 -10.27 13.52
C GLY A 69 -7.28 -10.24 13.01
N ILE A 70 -7.70 -11.22 12.21
CA ILE A 70 -9.08 -11.36 11.74
C ILE A 70 -10.03 -11.56 12.91
N ALA A 71 -9.77 -12.54 13.79
CA ALA A 71 -10.60 -12.82 14.97
C ALA A 71 -10.65 -11.64 15.95
N PHE A 72 -9.54 -10.92 16.12
CA PHE A 72 -9.50 -9.71 16.94
C PHE A 72 -10.45 -8.62 16.41
N CYS A 73 -10.37 -8.33 15.12
CA CYS A 73 -11.27 -7.34 14.49
C CYS A 73 -12.74 -7.79 14.56
N ALA A 74 -13.01 -9.08 14.30
CA ALA A 74 -14.34 -9.65 14.35
C ALA A 74 -14.97 -9.51 15.75
N GLY A 75 -14.22 -9.87 16.80
CA GLY A 75 -14.68 -9.77 18.18
C GLY A 75 -14.97 -8.34 18.64
N LEU A 76 -14.16 -7.37 18.21
CA LEU A 76 -14.37 -5.96 18.57
C LEU A 76 -15.58 -5.31 17.90
N LEU A 77 -15.93 -5.76 16.70
CA LEU A 77 -16.97 -5.13 15.89
C LEU A 77 -18.26 -5.95 15.83
N ASP A 78 -18.36 -7.04 16.61
CA ASP A 78 -19.48 -8.00 16.56
C ASP A 78 -19.77 -8.51 15.13
N LEU A 79 -18.67 -8.86 14.43
CA LEU A 79 -18.70 -9.43 13.08
C LEU A 79 -18.25 -10.90 13.10
N THR A 80 -18.56 -11.62 12.04
CA THR A 80 -17.98 -12.94 11.81
C THR A 80 -16.60 -12.84 11.16
N ASP A 81 -15.74 -13.84 11.39
CA ASP A 81 -14.42 -13.94 10.71
C ASP A 81 -14.59 -13.92 9.19
N ALA A 82 -15.67 -14.48 8.67
CA ALA A 82 -15.97 -14.49 7.23
C ALA A 82 -16.24 -13.08 6.68
N GLU A 83 -16.97 -12.23 7.40
CA GLU A 83 -17.21 -10.84 7.01
C GLU A 83 -15.92 -10.02 7.03
N VAL A 84 -15.11 -10.20 8.07
CA VAL A 84 -13.79 -9.52 8.16
C VAL A 84 -12.87 -10.00 7.04
N THR A 85 -12.81 -11.32 6.79
CA THR A 85 -11.98 -11.90 5.72
C THR A 85 -12.43 -11.41 4.34
N ALA A 86 -13.73 -11.28 4.10
CA ALA A 86 -14.24 -10.75 2.84
C ALA A 86 -13.72 -9.34 2.55
N VAL A 87 -13.68 -8.47 3.56
CA VAL A 87 -13.10 -7.12 3.43
C VAL A 87 -11.58 -7.19 3.27
N ALA A 88 -10.92 -8.00 4.11
CA ALA A 88 -9.47 -8.15 4.12
C ALA A 88 -8.90 -8.67 2.78
N THR A 89 -9.65 -9.48 2.06
CA THR A 89 -9.24 -10.04 0.75
C THR A 89 -9.64 -9.19 -0.44
N PHE A 90 -10.47 -8.19 -0.24
CA PHE A 90 -10.94 -7.29 -1.31
C PHE A 90 -9.91 -6.20 -1.65
N TYR A 91 -9.22 -5.65 -0.66
CA TYR A 91 -8.28 -4.53 -0.87
C TYR A 91 -6.84 -5.01 -0.97
N SER A 92 -6.11 -4.56 -1.98
CA SER A 92 -4.71 -4.94 -2.23
C SER A 92 -3.73 -4.43 -1.18
N MET A 93 -4.09 -3.42 -0.39
CA MET A 93 -3.25 -2.90 0.70
C MET A 93 -3.13 -3.85 1.89
N TYR A 94 -4.04 -4.80 2.04
CA TYR A 94 -3.97 -5.83 3.09
C TYR A 94 -3.18 -7.03 2.59
N ARG A 95 -2.04 -7.26 3.23
CA ARG A 95 -1.11 -8.33 2.86
C ARG A 95 -1.50 -9.62 3.54
N ARG A 96 -1.47 -10.72 2.80
CA ARG A 96 -1.77 -12.08 3.33
C ARG A 96 -0.53 -12.91 3.58
N THR A 97 0.62 -12.38 3.22
CA THR A 97 1.94 -12.96 3.44
C THR A 97 2.84 -11.92 4.12
N PRO A 98 3.81 -12.35 4.93
CA PRO A 98 4.72 -11.44 5.60
C PRO A 98 5.38 -10.48 4.60
N THR A 99 5.32 -9.20 4.92
CA THR A 99 5.90 -8.12 4.13
C THR A 99 7.17 -7.63 4.81
N GLY A 100 8.21 -7.35 4.03
CA GLY A 100 9.46 -6.80 4.51
C GLY A 100 9.30 -5.39 5.10
N ASP A 101 10.41 -4.81 5.57
CA ASP A 101 10.42 -3.44 6.07
C ASP A 101 9.93 -2.43 5.02
N TYR A 102 10.18 -2.74 3.75
CA TYR A 102 9.82 -1.90 2.61
C TYR A 102 9.07 -2.71 1.54
N LEU A 103 7.83 -2.31 1.28
CA LEU A 103 7.04 -2.79 0.16
C LEU A 103 7.34 -1.92 -1.05
N VAL A 104 8.03 -2.47 -2.03
CA VAL A 104 8.43 -1.78 -3.27
C VAL A 104 7.49 -2.19 -4.39
N GLY A 105 6.64 -1.27 -4.80
CA GLY A 105 5.66 -1.47 -5.87
C GLY A 105 6.06 -0.75 -7.15
N VAL A 106 6.19 -1.49 -8.24
CA VAL A 106 6.51 -0.94 -9.56
C VAL A 106 5.25 -0.83 -10.40
N CYS A 107 4.91 0.38 -10.84
CA CYS A 107 3.79 0.59 -11.74
C CYS A 107 4.16 0.14 -13.16
N THR A 108 3.40 -0.84 -13.69
CA THR A 108 3.54 -1.37 -15.05
C THR A 108 2.29 -1.12 -15.90
N ASN A 109 1.45 -0.16 -15.49
CA ASN A 109 0.28 0.22 -16.27
C ASN A 109 0.65 1.11 -17.45
N THR A 110 -0.22 1.19 -18.42
CA THR A 110 -0.06 1.71 -19.77
C THR A 110 1.06 2.75 -19.95
N LEU A 111 1.01 3.91 -19.28
CA LEU A 111 2.04 4.94 -19.50
C LEU A 111 3.37 4.60 -18.85
N CYS A 112 3.34 4.07 -17.61
CA CYS A 112 4.56 3.61 -16.96
C CYS A 112 5.23 2.48 -17.73
N ALA A 113 4.47 1.51 -18.26
CA ALA A 113 4.99 0.44 -19.13
C ALA A 113 5.69 1.02 -20.36
N ILE A 114 5.03 1.90 -21.12
CA ILE A 114 5.59 2.55 -22.32
C ILE A 114 6.86 3.34 -21.98
N MET A 115 6.91 3.94 -20.79
CA MET A 115 8.05 4.75 -20.32
C MET A 115 9.16 3.91 -19.66
N GLY A 116 9.00 2.58 -19.56
CA GLY A 116 10.01 1.65 -19.05
C GLY A 116 9.70 1.01 -17.70
N GLY A 117 8.45 1.05 -17.22
CA GLY A 117 8.03 0.41 -15.97
C GLY A 117 8.30 -1.09 -15.93
N ASP A 118 8.03 -1.80 -17.04
CA ASP A 118 8.33 -3.24 -17.16
C ASP A 118 9.84 -3.50 -17.03
N ALA A 119 10.66 -2.68 -17.69
CA ALA A 119 12.13 -2.80 -17.61
C ALA A 119 12.66 -2.49 -16.18
N ILE A 120 11.97 -1.63 -15.42
CA ILE A 120 12.29 -1.38 -14.01
C ILE A 120 11.97 -2.62 -13.19
N LEU A 121 10.79 -3.22 -13.36
CA LEU A 121 10.40 -4.42 -12.64
C LEU A 121 11.36 -5.59 -12.92
N ASP A 122 11.68 -5.85 -14.19
CA ASP A 122 12.63 -6.89 -14.58
C ASP A 122 14.02 -6.65 -13.95
N ALA A 123 14.51 -5.40 -14.00
CA ALA A 123 15.79 -5.03 -13.43
C ALA A 123 15.85 -5.22 -11.90
N LEU A 124 14.74 -4.98 -11.19
CA LEU A 124 14.65 -5.18 -9.75
C LEU A 124 14.53 -6.67 -9.40
N GLN A 125 13.79 -7.47 -10.17
CA GLN A 125 13.71 -8.92 -9.99
C GLN A 125 15.10 -9.55 -10.12
N GLU A 126 15.85 -9.19 -11.15
CA GLU A 126 17.22 -9.67 -11.37
C GLU A 126 18.17 -9.20 -10.26
N HIS A 127 18.09 -7.94 -9.85
CA HIS A 127 18.99 -7.33 -8.88
C HIS A 127 18.79 -7.87 -7.45
N LEU A 128 17.54 -8.11 -7.08
CA LEU A 128 17.15 -8.61 -5.74
C LEU A 128 17.13 -10.13 -5.66
N ASP A 129 17.23 -10.84 -6.79
CA ASP A 129 17.09 -12.31 -6.93
C ASP A 129 15.76 -12.82 -6.33
N ILE A 130 14.66 -12.11 -6.65
CA ILE A 130 13.28 -12.46 -6.26
C ILE A 130 12.32 -12.15 -7.40
N HIS A 131 11.15 -12.79 -7.38
CA HIS A 131 10.04 -12.43 -8.27
C HIS A 131 9.07 -11.45 -7.62
N ALA A 132 8.24 -10.79 -8.45
CA ALA A 132 7.15 -9.98 -7.93
C ALA A 132 6.21 -10.80 -7.02
N GLY A 133 5.91 -10.31 -5.84
CA GLY A 133 5.19 -10.98 -4.77
C GLY A 133 6.07 -11.60 -3.69
N GLU A 134 7.39 -11.64 -3.90
CA GLU A 134 8.34 -12.25 -2.96
C GLU A 134 9.08 -11.20 -2.13
N THR A 135 9.66 -11.68 -1.03
CA THR A 135 10.46 -10.88 -0.09
C THR A 135 11.91 -11.36 -0.10
N THR A 136 12.86 -10.44 -0.10
CA THR A 136 14.29 -10.76 0.00
C THR A 136 14.61 -11.59 1.25
N ALA A 137 15.64 -12.44 1.17
CA ALA A 137 16.02 -13.34 2.26
C ALA A 137 16.37 -12.61 3.56
N ASP A 138 16.80 -11.36 3.49
CA ASP A 138 17.07 -10.50 4.66
C ASP A 138 15.80 -9.88 5.27
N GLY A 139 14.61 -10.12 4.69
CA GLY A 139 13.35 -9.60 5.16
C GLY A 139 13.17 -8.08 4.95
N ARG A 140 14.05 -7.44 4.18
CA ARG A 140 14.04 -5.98 4.04
C ARG A 140 13.08 -5.49 2.98
N VAL A 141 13.07 -6.12 1.81
CA VAL A 141 12.32 -5.65 0.64
C VAL A 141 11.34 -6.73 0.17
N THR A 142 10.08 -6.36 0.06
CA THR A 142 9.07 -7.11 -0.71
C THR A 142 8.85 -6.40 -2.03
N LEU A 143 9.05 -7.08 -3.15
CA LEU A 143 8.82 -6.52 -4.47
C LEU A 143 7.42 -6.90 -4.96
N GLU A 144 6.71 -5.96 -5.55
CA GLU A 144 5.47 -6.24 -6.24
C GLU A 144 5.27 -5.39 -7.50
N HIS A 145 4.50 -5.91 -8.40
CA HIS A 145 3.88 -5.15 -9.48
C HIS A 145 2.60 -4.51 -8.94
N ILE A 146 2.38 -3.24 -9.24
CA ILE A 146 1.20 -2.52 -8.78
C ILE A 146 0.41 -1.93 -9.95
N GLU A 147 -0.90 -1.78 -9.70
CA GLU A 147 -1.78 -1.06 -10.59
C GLU A 147 -1.51 0.45 -10.57
N CYS A 148 -2.13 1.18 -11.50
CA CYS A 148 -1.92 2.60 -11.69
C CYS A 148 -2.28 3.42 -10.44
N ASN A 149 -1.30 4.18 -9.92
CA ASN A 149 -1.49 5.10 -8.79
C ASN A 149 -1.87 6.52 -9.23
N ALA A 150 -2.36 6.70 -10.46
CA ALA A 150 -2.75 7.99 -11.04
C ALA A 150 -1.64 9.07 -11.02
N ALA A 151 -0.36 8.62 -11.03
CA ALA A 151 0.83 9.48 -11.02
C ALA A 151 1.51 9.57 -12.39
N CYS A 152 0.72 9.43 -13.47
CA CYS A 152 1.20 9.35 -14.84
C CYS A 152 1.92 10.61 -15.33
N ASP A 153 1.70 11.74 -14.69
CA ASP A 153 2.39 13.00 -14.93
C ASP A 153 3.91 12.92 -14.64
N TYR A 154 4.34 11.93 -13.88
CA TYR A 154 5.73 11.67 -13.53
C TYR A 154 6.16 10.22 -13.76
N ALA A 155 5.57 9.57 -14.76
CA ALA A 155 5.92 8.19 -15.14
C ALA A 155 7.39 8.09 -15.60
N PRO A 156 8.08 6.92 -15.40
CA PRO A 156 7.62 5.75 -14.63
C PRO A 156 7.69 5.98 -13.11
N VAL A 157 6.78 5.35 -12.37
CA VAL A 157 6.67 5.53 -10.92
C VAL A 157 6.92 4.22 -10.18
N VAL A 158 7.74 4.32 -9.14
CA VAL A 158 7.90 3.28 -8.11
C VAL A 158 7.34 3.83 -6.80
N MET A 159 6.71 2.98 -6.02
CA MET A 159 6.26 3.33 -4.67
C MET A 159 7.00 2.49 -3.63
N VAL A 160 7.35 3.12 -2.50
CA VAL A 160 7.86 2.39 -1.33
C VAL A 160 6.98 2.75 -0.14
N ASN A 161 6.33 1.74 0.43
CA ASN A 161 5.37 1.92 1.52
C ASN A 161 4.36 3.05 1.23
N TRP A 162 3.89 3.12 -0.05
CA TRP A 162 2.96 4.11 -0.62
C TRP A 162 3.49 5.54 -0.78
N GLU A 163 4.79 5.78 -0.52
CA GLU A 163 5.44 7.03 -0.88
C GLU A 163 6.00 6.98 -2.31
N PHE A 164 5.99 8.10 -3.02
CA PHE A 164 6.29 8.17 -4.45
C PHE A 164 7.75 8.41 -4.76
N TYR A 165 8.25 7.64 -5.73
CA TYR A 165 9.53 7.84 -6.40
C TYR A 165 9.25 7.99 -7.89
N ASP A 166 9.25 9.23 -8.35
CA ASP A 166 8.85 9.63 -9.69
C ASP A 166 10.01 9.51 -10.70
N ASN A 167 9.67 9.43 -12.00
CA ASN A 167 10.63 9.43 -13.13
C ASN A 167 11.75 8.40 -12.96
N GLN A 168 11.42 7.21 -12.50
CA GLN A 168 12.40 6.18 -12.24
C GLN A 168 12.94 5.56 -13.53
N THR A 169 14.18 5.09 -13.45
CA THR A 169 14.86 4.28 -14.46
C THR A 169 15.31 2.96 -13.84
N PRO A 170 15.66 1.93 -14.62
CA PRO A 170 16.23 0.71 -14.04
C PRO A 170 17.45 0.96 -13.12
N SER A 171 18.29 1.94 -13.45
CA SER A 171 19.45 2.28 -12.61
C SER A 171 19.02 2.95 -11.30
N SER A 172 18.19 4.00 -11.37
CA SER A 172 17.76 4.71 -10.15
C SER A 172 16.92 3.83 -9.22
N ALA A 173 16.16 2.87 -9.78
CA ALA A 173 15.41 1.91 -8.99
C ALA A 173 16.31 0.90 -8.26
N ARG A 174 17.42 0.46 -8.87
CA ARG A 174 18.44 -0.35 -8.17
C ARG A 174 19.10 0.46 -7.04
N ASP A 175 19.52 1.69 -7.31
CA ASP A 175 20.11 2.58 -6.29
C ASP A 175 19.11 2.80 -5.13
N LEU A 176 17.82 2.92 -5.43
CA LEU A 176 16.77 3.04 -4.43
C LEU A 176 16.71 1.81 -3.52
N VAL A 177 16.60 0.59 -4.08
CA VAL A 177 16.48 -0.63 -3.27
C VAL A 177 17.78 -0.96 -2.51
N ASP A 178 18.93 -0.61 -3.05
CA ASP A 178 20.22 -0.71 -2.34
C ASP A 178 20.23 0.22 -1.11
N GLY A 179 19.81 1.47 -1.28
CA GLY A 179 19.66 2.42 -0.17
C GLY A 179 18.67 1.96 0.91
N LEU A 180 17.57 1.30 0.50
CA LEU A 180 16.62 0.68 1.44
C LEU A 180 17.29 -0.42 2.26
N ARG A 181 18.06 -1.30 1.62
CA ARG A 181 18.75 -2.43 2.27
C ARG A 181 19.91 -1.96 3.16
N GLU A 182 20.57 -0.90 2.80
CA GLU A 182 21.67 -0.29 3.58
C GLU A 182 21.18 0.60 4.74
N GLY A 183 19.85 0.90 4.80
CA GLY A 183 19.27 1.78 5.80
C GLY A 183 19.50 3.27 5.54
N THR A 184 19.84 3.62 4.32
CA THR A 184 20.06 4.99 3.85
C THR A 184 19.20 5.33 2.64
N PRO A 185 17.87 5.14 2.70
CA PRO A 185 17.00 5.35 1.56
C PRO A 185 17.00 6.81 1.13
N PRO A 186 16.95 7.07 -0.18
CA PRO A 186 16.71 8.42 -0.68
C PRO A 186 15.33 8.90 -0.25
N ALA A 187 15.16 10.21 -0.10
CA ALA A 187 13.86 10.78 0.23
C ALA A 187 12.86 10.55 -0.92
N PRO A 188 11.58 10.29 -0.62
CA PRO A 188 10.52 10.27 -1.61
C PRO A 188 10.47 11.57 -2.42
N THR A 189 10.12 11.49 -3.70
CA THR A 189 10.01 12.68 -4.57
C THR A 189 8.81 13.54 -4.18
N ARG A 190 7.81 12.94 -3.56
CA ARG A 190 6.63 13.58 -2.97
C ARG A 190 5.99 12.66 -1.94
N GLY A 191 5.23 13.24 -1.04
CA GLY A 191 4.61 12.54 0.06
C GLY A 191 5.30 12.81 1.39
N ALA A 192 5.12 11.91 2.35
CA ALA A 192 5.72 11.99 3.67
C ALA A 192 7.16 11.40 3.67
N PRO A 193 7.97 11.68 4.69
CA PRO A 193 9.21 10.95 4.90
C PRO A 193 8.96 9.46 4.98
N LEU A 194 9.82 8.67 4.32
CA LEU A 194 9.71 7.23 4.31
C LEU A 194 9.86 6.65 5.73
N CYS A 195 8.98 5.74 6.09
CA CYS A 195 9.06 4.95 7.31
C CYS A 195 8.88 3.45 6.98
N SER A 196 9.00 2.58 7.98
CA SER A 196 8.82 1.15 7.76
C SER A 196 7.39 0.80 7.34
N PHE A 197 7.19 -0.37 6.73
CA PHE A 197 5.85 -0.87 6.38
C PHE A 197 4.91 -0.92 7.59
N ARG A 198 5.40 -1.35 8.75
CA ARG A 198 4.63 -1.42 9.99
C ARG A 198 4.24 -0.03 10.50
N ASP A 199 5.15 0.94 10.44
CA ASP A 199 4.87 2.33 10.83
C ASP A 199 3.87 2.98 9.89
N THR A 200 3.99 2.71 8.58
CA THR A 200 3.01 3.17 7.59
C THR A 200 1.64 2.56 7.86
N ALA A 201 1.55 1.27 8.18
CA ALA A 201 0.29 0.63 8.57
C ALA A 201 -0.32 1.27 9.83
N ARG A 202 0.48 1.62 10.86
CA ARG A 202 0.00 2.39 12.02
C ARG A 202 -0.51 3.78 11.65
N THR A 203 0.16 4.43 10.72
CA THR A 203 -0.28 5.73 10.18
C THR A 203 -1.64 5.60 9.47
N LEU A 204 -1.82 4.55 8.67
CA LEU A 204 -3.08 4.27 7.99
C LEU A 204 -4.20 3.84 8.94
N ALA A 205 -3.87 3.24 10.08
CA ALA A 205 -4.80 3.04 11.20
C ALA A 205 -5.18 4.35 11.90
N GLY A 206 -4.46 5.44 11.63
CA GLY A 206 -4.73 6.78 12.19
C GLY A 206 -4.14 6.99 13.59
N LEU A 207 -3.17 6.19 14.02
CA LEU A 207 -2.61 6.26 15.38
C LEU A 207 -1.34 7.11 15.48
N THR A 208 -0.63 7.29 14.38
CA THR A 208 0.52 8.20 14.33
C THR A 208 0.09 9.50 13.70
N ASN A 209 0.67 10.59 14.16
CA ASN A 209 0.48 11.88 13.49
C ASN A 209 1.34 11.83 12.23
N PRO A 210 0.76 11.71 11.03
CA PRO A 210 1.56 11.73 9.84
C PRO A 210 2.32 13.06 9.83
N HIS A 211 3.61 13.01 9.54
CA HIS A 211 4.35 14.21 9.18
C HIS A 211 3.71 14.75 7.90
N THR A 212 2.69 15.57 8.08
CA THR A 212 1.78 16.07 7.04
C THR A 212 2.38 17.15 6.15
N SER A 213 3.68 17.27 6.11
CA SER A 213 4.31 18.04 5.06
C SER A 213 4.28 17.26 3.75
N GLY A 214 3.10 17.09 3.20
CA GLY A 214 2.99 16.71 1.80
C GLY A 214 3.85 17.67 1.00
N GLY A 215 4.77 17.13 0.22
CA GLY A 215 5.65 17.94 -0.61
C GLY A 215 4.85 18.92 -1.46
N SER A 216 5.43 20.06 -1.80
CA SER A 216 4.79 21.03 -2.68
C SER A 216 4.48 20.37 -4.03
N PRO A 217 3.26 20.48 -4.56
CA PRO A 217 2.93 19.89 -5.85
C PRO A 217 3.87 20.40 -6.93
N GLY A 218 4.41 19.49 -7.74
CA GLY A 218 5.32 19.81 -8.82
C GLY A 218 4.66 20.58 -9.98
N ALA A 219 5.49 21.06 -10.91
CA ALA A 219 5.04 21.89 -12.02
C ALA A 219 4.02 21.19 -12.93
N ALA A 220 4.14 19.87 -13.14
CA ALA A 220 3.22 19.09 -13.95
C ALA A 220 1.85 18.99 -13.27
N THR A 221 1.80 18.68 -11.97
CA THR A 221 0.55 18.66 -11.19
C THR A 221 -0.14 20.03 -11.19
N LEU A 222 0.63 21.12 -11.08
CA LEU A 222 0.10 22.47 -11.10
C LEU A 222 -0.32 22.97 -12.50
N ALA A 223 0.06 22.27 -13.57
CA ALA A 223 -0.31 22.66 -14.93
C ALA A 223 -1.84 22.68 -15.14
N GLY A 224 -2.52 21.64 -14.65
CA GLY A 224 -3.98 21.56 -14.68
C GLY A 224 -4.67 22.69 -13.90
N LEU A 225 -4.16 23.00 -12.71
CA LEU A 225 -4.66 24.10 -11.88
C LEU A 225 -4.47 25.46 -12.57
N ARG A 226 -3.33 25.68 -13.20
CA ARG A 226 -3.06 26.91 -13.98
C ARG A 226 -4.04 27.07 -15.15
N GLU A 227 -4.29 25.97 -15.89
CA GLU A 227 -5.24 25.99 -17.02
C GLU A 227 -6.68 26.20 -16.53
N ALA A 228 -7.08 25.57 -15.43
CA ALA A 228 -8.39 25.80 -14.83
C ALA A 228 -8.60 27.25 -14.42
N ARG A 229 -7.61 27.84 -13.75
CA ARG A 229 -7.65 29.27 -13.37
C ARG A 229 -7.73 30.20 -14.58
N LYS A 230 -6.98 29.93 -15.65
CA LYS A 230 -6.98 30.67 -16.89
C LYS A 230 -8.35 30.66 -17.59
N ARG A 231 -9.07 29.53 -17.46
CA ARG A 231 -10.41 29.34 -18.03
C ARG A 231 -11.53 29.78 -17.08
N GLY A 232 -11.22 30.31 -15.90
CA GLY A 232 -12.21 30.69 -14.89
C GLY A 232 -13.00 29.52 -14.31
N MET A 233 -12.43 28.29 -14.34
CA MET A 233 -13.07 27.11 -13.78
C MET A 233 -12.91 27.11 -12.24
N SER A 234 -14.03 26.89 -11.54
CA SER A 234 -14.07 26.70 -10.08
C SER A 234 -14.86 25.45 -9.74
N ALA A 235 -14.58 24.85 -8.58
CA ALA A 235 -15.45 23.83 -8.05
C ALA A 235 -16.84 24.43 -7.72
N PRO A 236 -17.93 23.66 -7.89
CA PRO A 236 -19.22 24.08 -7.38
C PRO A 236 -19.12 24.37 -5.88
N GLU A 237 -19.83 25.40 -5.40
CA GLU A 237 -19.95 25.61 -3.96
C GLU A 237 -20.55 24.35 -3.30
N ALA A 238 -19.92 23.91 -2.21
CA ALA A 238 -20.48 22.80 -1.43
C ALA A 238 -21.85 23.24 -0.92
N GLY A 239 -22.89 22.59 -1.39
CA GLY A 239 -24.23 22.77 -0.80
C GLY A 239 -24.22 22.39 0.68
N PRO A 240 -25.19 22.84 1.48
CA PRO A 240 -25.29 22.45 2.87
C PRO A 240 -25.33 20.92 2.95
N ILE A 241 -24.44 20.37 3.78
CA ILE A 241 -24.43 18.93 4.10
C ILE A 241 -25.74 18.65 4.82
N ALA A 242 -26.62 17.86 4.19
CA ALA A 242 -27.91 17.46 4.74
C ALA A 242 -27.73 16.37 5.79
#